data_34361cf283f6d7039f2f9456e1689829
#
_entry.id   34361cf283f6d7039f2f9456e1689829
#
_cell.length_a   1.000
_cell.length_b   1.000
_cell.length_c   1.000
_cell.angle_alpha   90.00
_cell.angle_beta   90.00
_cell.angle_gamma   90.00
#
_symmetry.space_group_name_H-M   'P 1'
#
loop_
_entity.id
_entity.type
_entity.pdbx_description
1 polymer ?
#
loop_
_entity_poly.entity_id
_entity_poly.type
_entity_poly.pdbx_seq_one_letter_code
_entity_poly.pdbx_strand_id
1 'polypeptide(L)'
;MRKSGTIAFCLLLCCTLLPAQIRLVPSEKLREFDSPVLCADSSALLFERRVLDAPAMSEDSDPLCLEFPFRNVSDREILITRAVSSCSCVRLPQLAGGGMLLSPGQEMVLMAVYDPSGHPGRFRRRISLYTSASDEHPAVLLTINAEVAWKSDPEGEYPFRCGSLRLRRDSFEVGPDAETVHIPCMNAGNLPLTITAESAFVPFSLSFRCSPDTIAPGQKAMLIVETQAGDCPSGTYPLILKGSGARPSESRIMIKKSSEK
;
A
#
# COMPACT_ATOMS: atom_id res chain seq x y z
N MET A 1 -32.11 61.16 32.98
CA MET A 1 -31.47 60.95 31.64
C MET A 1 -30.30 59.97 31.84
N ARG A 2 -30.52 58.72 31.52
CA ARG A 2 -29.51 57.64 31.59
C ARG A 2 -29.24 57.16 30.15
N LYS A 3 -28.04 57.33 29.66
CA LYS A 3 -27.58 56.83 28.37
C LYS A 3 -27.05 55.40 28.54
N SER A 4 -27.72 54.43 27.94
CA SER A 4 -27.25 53.06 27.84
C SER A 4 -26.21 52.95 26.69
N GLY A 5 -25.00 52.60 27.07
CA GLY A 5 -23.95 52.23 26.08
C GLY A 5 -23.98 50.75 25.79
N THR A 6 -24.26 50.42 24.55
CA THR A 6 -24.23 49.04 24.03
C THR A 6 -22.79 48.70 23.68
N ILE A 7 -22.20 47.77 24.41
CA ILE A 7 -20.85 47.22 24.11
C ILE A 7 -21.05 46.10 23.09
N ALA A 8 -20.62 46.35 21.86
CA ALA A 8 -20.53 45.33 20.82
C ALA A 8 -19.32 44.44 21.09
N PHE A 9 -19.54 43.18 21.47
CA PHE A 9 -18.50 42.17 21.67
C PHE A 9 -18.17 41.54 20.31
N CYS A 10 -17.12 42.00 19.68
CA CYS A 10 -16.58 41.41 18.44
C CYS A 10 -15.80 40.14 18.80
N LEU A 11 -16.41 38.98 18.63
CA LEU A 11 -15.77 37.67 18.68
C LEU A 11 -14.90 37.50 17.42
N LEU A 12 -13.61 37.80 17.53
CA LEU A 12 -12.61 37.40 16.56
C LEU A 12 -12.44 35.87 16.64
N LEU A 13 -13.05 35.16 15.69
CA LEU A 13 -12.80 33.75 15.46
C LEU A 13 -11.42 33.61 14.81
N CYS A 14 -10.39 33.39 15.65
CA CYS A 14 -9.05 33.12 15.18
C CYS A 14 -9.00 31.66 14.65
N CYS A 15 -9.29 31.47 13.35
CA CYS A 15 -8.99 30.21 12.67
C CYS A 15 -7.48 30.04 12.61
N THR A 16 -6.91 29.33 13.58
CA THR A 16 -5.54 28.84 13.48
C THR A 16 -5.51 27.75 12.44
N LEU A 17 -5.13 28.09 11.22
CA LEU A 17 -4.68 27.15 10.21
C LEU A 17 -3.43 26.44 10.76
N LEU A 18 -3.60 25.25 11.30
CA LEU A 18 -2.48 24.37 11.63
C LEU A 18 -1.87 23.93 10.29
N PRO A 19 -0.64 24.37 9.94
CA PRO A 19 0.04 23.84 8.79
C PRO A 19 0.28 22.35 9.04
N ALA A 20 -0.20 21.49 8.14
CA ALA A 20 0.16 20.09 8.14
C ALA A 20 1.68 20.01 7.96
N GLN A 21 2.41 19.84 9.05
CA GLN A 21 3.84 19.67 9.00
C GLN A 21 4.16 18.29 8.43
N ILE A 22 4.56 18.26 7.17
CA ILE A 22 5.20 17.06 6.58
C ILE A 22 6.52 16.91 7.33
N ARG A 23 6.56 15.95 8.25
CA ARG A 23 7.77 15.63 9.00
C ARG A 23 8.65 14.75 8.11
N LEU A 24 9.62 15.38 7.45
CA LEU A 24 10.64 14.64 6.72
C LEU A 24 11.43 13.78 7.71
N VAL A 25 11.47 12.48 7.47
CA VAL A 25 12.32 11.58 8.25
C VAL A 25 13.76 11.80 7.79
N PRO A 26 14.71 12.14 8.68
CA PRO A 26 16.10 12.31 8.31
C PRO A 26 16.67 11.07 7.63
N SER A 27 17.54 11.27 6.64
CA SER A 27 18.16 10.16 5.89
C SER A 27 18.95 9.18 6.78
N GLU A 28 19.44 9.64 7.92
CA GLU A 28 20.10 8.79 8.93
C GLU A 28 19.11 7.78 9.53
N LYS A 29 17.89 8.21 9.88
CA LYS A 29 16.85 7.29 10.36
C LYS A 29 16.39 6.31 9.28
N LEU A 30 16.41 6.71 8.01
CA LEU A 30 16.11 5.78 6.91
C LEU A 30 17.21 4.70 6.76
N ARG A 31 18.47 5.05 6.98
CA ARG A 31 19.59 4.08 7.00
C ARG A 31 19.49 3.11 8.16
N GLU A 32 19.04 3.56 9.31
CA GLU A 32 18.81 2.72 10.49
C GLU A 32 17.71 1.66 10.23
N PHE A 33 16.70 1.99 9.44
CA PHE A 33 15.73 1.00 8.94
C PHE A 33 16.36 0.03 7.95
N ASP A 34 17.34 0.46 7.17
CA ASP A 34 17.99 -0.40 6.17
C ASP A 34 19.06 -1.31 6.75
N SER A 35 19.73 -0.89 7.81
CA SER A 35 20.77 -1.65 8.48
C SER A 35 20.72 -1.39 9.99
N PRO A 36 19.73 -1.95 10.70
CA PRO A 36 19.61 -1.76 12.14
C PRO A 36 20.79 -2.37 12.88
N VAL A 37 21.15 -1.75 13.98
CA VAL A 37 22.13 -2.31 14.92
C VAL A 37 21.57 -3.62 15.50
N LEU A 38 22.34 -4.69 15.44
CA LEU A 38 21.95 -5.98 15.99
C LEU A 38 22.31 -6.07 17.48
N CYS A 39 21.49 -6.80 18.25
CA CYS A 39 21.76 -7.04 19.67
C CYS A 39 22.85 -8.13 19.88
N ALA A 40 23.22 -8.35 21.15
CA ALA A 40 24.26 -9.31 21.53
C ALA A 40 23.98 -10.76 21.09
N ASP A 41 22.71 -11.14 20.93
CA ASP A 41 22.33 -12.50 20.49
C ASP A 41 22.49 -12.71 18.97
N SER A 42 22.97 -11.72 18.22
CA SER A 42 23.09 -11.80 16.77
C SER A 42 24.04 -12.92 16.27
N SER A 43 25.03 -13.30 17.08
CA SER A 43 25.96 -14.39 16.79
C SER A 43 25.49 -15.74 17.35
N ALA A 44 24.50 -15.77 18.23
CA ALA A 44 24.02 -16.95 18.91
C ALA A 44 22.98 -17.74 18.11
N LEU A 45 22.25 -17.08 17.21
CA LEU A 45 21.28 -17.71 16.31
C LEU A 45 21.89 -17.85 14.91
N LEU A 46 22.30 -19.07 14.56
CA LEU A 46 22.89 -19.38 13.26
C LEU A 46 21.80 -19.86 12.30
N PHE A 47 21.49 -19.06 11.29
CA PHE A 47 20.61 -19.41 10.19
C PHE A 47 21.41 -19.95 9.02
N GLU A 48 20.94 -21.04 8.39
CA GLU A 48 21.56 -21.58 7.17
C GLU A 48 21.52 -20.56 6.04
N ARG A 49 20.39 -19.86 5.92
CA ARG A 49 20.18 -18.76 4.97
C ARG A 49 19.40 -17.66 5.65
N ARG A 50 19.83 -16.42 5.47
CA ARG A 50 19.11 -15.23 5.96
C ARG A 50 18.34 -14.52 4.84
N VAL A 51 18.55 -14.93 3.60
CA VAL A 51 17.88 -14.41 2.41
C VAL A 51 17.31 -15.59 1.65
N LEU A 52 16.02 -15.57 1.39
CA LEU A 52 15.33 -16.54 0.54
C LEU A 52 14.70 -15.82 -0.65
N ASP A 53 14.84 -16.42 -1.82
CA ASP A 53 14.16 -16.03 -3.03
C ASP A 53 12.92 -16.92 -3.20
N ALA A 54 11.73 -16.32 -3.18
CA ALA A 54 10.51 -17.05 -3.46
C ALA A 54 10.47 -17.40 -4.96
N PRO A 55 9.90 -18.56 -5.34
CA PRO A 55 9.69 -18.90 -6.73
C PRO A 55 8.79 -17.85 -7.41
N ALA A 56 8.85 -17.79 -8.73
CA ALA A 56 7.95 -16.94 -9.50
C ALA A 56 6.49 -17.35 -9.23
N MET A 57 5.65 -16.39 -8.89
CA MET A 57 4.24 -16.59 -8.53
C MET A 57 3.39 -15.45 -9.09
N SER A 58 2.07 -15.61 -9.04
CA SER A 58 1.11 -14.55 -9.41
C SER A 58 0.30 -14.13 -8.17
N GLU A 59 -0.44 -13.02 -8.28
CA GLU A 59 -1.30 -12.51 -7.20
C GLU A 59 -2.39 -13.50 -6.77
N ASP A 60 -2.77 -14.44 -7.62
CA ASP A 60 -3.78 -15.46 -7.37
C ASP A 60 -3.16 -16.82 -6.98
N SER A 61 -1.84 -16.87 -6.79
CA SER A 61 -1.19 -18.05 -6.21
C SER A 61 -1.56 -18.22 -4.74
N ASP A 62 -1.64 -19.47 -4.30
CA ASP A 62 -1.80 -19.77 -2.87
C ASP A 62 -0.63 -19.20 -2.04
N PRO A 63 -0.88 -18.89 -0.76
CA PRO A 63 0.18 -18.47 0.14
C PRO A 63 1.32 -19.48 0.20
N LEU A 64 2.56 -18.99 0.06
CA LEU A 64 3.76 -19.80 0.05
C LEU A 64 4.36 -19.89 1.45
N CYS A 65 4.69 -21.10 1.89
CA CYS A 65 5.46 -21.33 3.11
C CYS A 65 6.96 -21.35 2.78
N LEU A 66 7.71 -20.46 3.40
CA LEU A 66 9.16 -20.35 3.29
C LEU A 66 9.80 -20.77 4.62
N GLU A 67 10.81 -21.61 4.56
CA GLU A 67 11.46 -22.21 5.71
C GLU A 67 12.85 -21.61 5.93
N PHE A 68 13.12 -21.18 7.17
CA PHE A 68 14.41 -20.68 7.62
C PHE A 68 14.96 -21.62 8.71
N PRO A 69 15.72 -22.65 8.34
CA PRO A 69 16.38 -23.50 9.31
C PRO A 69 17.43 -22.72 10.10
N PHE A 70 17.48 -22.93 11.41
CA PHE A 70 18.43 -22.26 12.28
C PHE A 70 18.72 -23.06 13.54
N ARG A 71 19.80 -22.68 14.23
CA ARG A 71 20.29 -23.33 15.43
C ARG A 71 20.74 -22.32 16.48
N ASN A 72 20.49 -22.59 17.74
CA ASN A 72 21.14 -21.89 18.84
C ASN A 72 22.57 -22.44 19.01
N VAL A 73 23.60 -21.67 18.63
CA VAL A 73 25.00 -22.06 18.73
C VAL A 73 25.66 -21.57 20.02
N SER A 74 24.92 -20.92 20.91
CA SER A 74 25.42 -20.51 22.22
C SER A 74 25.29 -21.62 23.26
N ASP A 75 25.90 -21.40 24.41
CA ASP A 75 25.87 -22.27 25.60
C ASP A 75 24.69 -21.99 26.54
N ARG A 76 23.78 -21.09 26.18
CA ARG A 76 22.61 -20.67 26.98
C ARG A 76 21.30 -20.75 26.19
N GLU A 77 20.23 -20.79 26.94
CA GLU A 77 18.90 -20.69 26.33
C GLU A 77 18.66 -19.30 25.74
N ILE A 78 17.98 -19.24 24.58
CA ILE A 78 17.58 -18.02 23.91
C ILE A 78 16.07 -18.02 23.73
N LEU A 79 15.43 -16.96 24.23
CA LEU A 79 14.02 -16.73 24.02
C LEU A 79 13.84 -15.71 22.88
N ILE A 80 13.32 -16.15 21.73
CA ILE A 80 12.82 -15.25 20.71
C ILE A 80 11.47 -14.74 21.19
N THR A 81 11.37 -13.45 21.51
CA THR A 81 10.18 -12.84 22.12
C THR A 81 9.14 -12.44 21.08
N ARG A 82 9.58 -11.97 19.92
CA ARG A 82 8.71 -11.52 18.84
C ARG A 82 9.42 -11.46 17.50
N ALA A 83 8.61 -11.40 16.44
CA ALA A 83 9.07 -11.09 15.09
C ALA A 83 8.24 -9.94 14.52
N VAL A 84 8.90 -9.06 13.75
CA VAL A 84 8.26 -7.94 13.07
C VAL A 84 8.55 -8.06 11.58
N SER A 85 7.50 -8.17 10.78
CA SER A 85 7.61 -8.14 9.33
C SER A 85 7.42 -6.72 8.81
N SER A 86 8.14 -6.36 7.74
CA SER A 86 7.99 -5.08 7.03
C SER A 86 6.70 -4.99 6.20
N CYS A 87 5.89 -6.08 6.13
CA CYS A 87 4.65 -6.18 5.37
C CYS A 87 3.69 -7.13 6.08
N SER A 88 2.40 -6.81 6.10
CA SER A 88 1.35 -7.73 6.55
C SER A 88 1.20 -8.97 5.66
N CYS A 89 1.77 -8.94 4.46
CA CYS A 89 1.84 -10.07 3.53
C CYS A 89 2.73 -11.22 4.01
N VAL A 90 3.54 -11.04 5.08
CA VAL A 90 4.36 -12.08 5.69
C VAL A 90 3.89 -12.34 7.11
N ARG A 91 3.48 -13.56 7.40
CA ARG A 91 3.05 -14.01 8.72
C ARG A 91 4.02 -15.06 9.26
N LEU A 92 4.21 -15.08 10.57
CA LEU A 92 5.05 -16.04 11.30
C LEU A 92 4.18 -16.75 12.36
N PRO A 93 3.49 -17.83 11.97
CA PRO A 93 2.51 -18.50 12.84
C PRO A 93 3.06 -18.98 14.16
N GLN A 94 4.33 -19.45 14.17
CA GLN A 94 4.98 -19.98 15.37
C GLN A 94 5.21 -18.93 16.48
N LEU A 95 5.22 -17.65 16.12
CA LEU A 95 5.41 -16.53 17.06
C LEU A 95 4.11 -15.79 17.37
N ALA A 96 2.98 -16.20 16.79
CA ALA A 96 1.68 -15.54 16.99
C ALA A 96 1.11 -15.78 18.41
N GLY A 97 1.49 -16.86 19.07
CA GLY A 97 0.99 -17.26 20.40
C GLY A 97 1.92 -16.96 21.56
N GLY A 98 3.07 -16.32 21.32
CA GLY A 98 4.09 -16.07 22.33
C GLY A 98 5.50 -16.28 21.82
N GLY A 99 6.49 -16.20 22.70
CA GLY A 99 7.89 -16.40 22.36
C GLY A 99 8.24 -17.86 22.05
N MET A 100 9.42 -18.05 21.46
CA MET A 100 10.01 -19.37 21.17
C MET A 100 11.29 -19.52 21.96
N LEU A 101 11.34 -20.51 22.86
CA LEU A 101 12.54 -20.83 23.64
C LEU A 101 13.37 -21.87 22.94
N LEU A 102 14.68 -21.63 22.84
CA LEU A 102 15.66 -22.55 22.26
C LEU A 102 16.73 -22.90 23.26
N SER A 103 16.90 -24.19 23.53
CA SER A 103 18.01 -24.71 24.34
C SER A 103 19.34 -24.64 23.58
N PRO A 104 20.50 -24.69 24.27
CA PRO A 104 21.80 -24.79 23.65
C PRO A 104 21.88 -25.92 22.63
N GLY A 105 22.38 -25.63 21.44
CA GLY A 105 22.53 -26.60 20.36
C GLY A 105 21.22 -26.99 19.63
N GLN A 106 20.07 -26.52 20.09
CA GLN A 106 18.79 -26.88 19.48
C GLN A 106 18.65 -26.31 18.06
N GLU A 107 18.18 -27.17 17.15
CA GLU A 107 17.83 -26.82 15.77
C GLU A 107 16.33 -26.65 15.64
N MET A 108 15.90 -25.66 14.87
CA MET A 108 14.51 -25.39 14.57
C MET A 108 14.36 -24.84 13.15
N VAL A 109 13.12 -24.83 12.67
CA VAL A 109 12.75 -24.19 11.40
C VAL A 109 11.75 -23.08 11.70
N LEU A 110 12.08 -21.84 11.34
CA LEU A 110 11.13 -20.74 11.38
C LEU A 110 10.37 -20.71 10.06
N MET A 111 9.06 -20.79 10.15
CA MET A 111 8.17 -20.77 8.98
C MET A 111 7.64 -19.37 8.74
N ALA A 112 7.85 -18.84 7.54
CA ALA A 112 7.28 -17.58 7.09
C ALA A 112 6.25 -17.86 5.98
N VAL A 113 4.99 -17.52 6.24
CA VAL A 113 3.92 -17.64 5.25
C VAL A 113 3.81 -16.32 4.51
N TYR A 114 4.13 -16.34 3.22
CA TYR A 114 4.04 -15.19 2.32
C TYR A 114 2.76 -15.27 1.48
N ASP A 115 1.94 -14.24 1.56
CA ASP A 115 0.70 -14.10 0.79
C ASP A 115 0.94 -13.10 -0.37
N PRO A 116 0.89 -13.54 -1.64
CA PRO A 116 1.12 -12.68 -2.79
C PRO A 116 -0.06 -11.78 -3.14
N SER A 117 -1.24 -12.02 -2.57
CA SER A 117 -2.49 -11.33 -2.92
C SER A 117 -2.40 -9.82 -2.73
N GLY A 118 -2.69 -9.06 -3.78
CA GLY A 118 -2.64 -7.60 -3.77
C GLY A 118 -1.22 -7.01 -3.71
N HIS A 119 -0.18 -7.83 -3.96
CA HIS A 119 1.22 -7.41 -3.88
C HIS A 119 2.01 -7.76 -5.16
N PRO A 120 1.56 -7.31 -6.35
CA PRO A 120 2.28 -7.59 -7.60
C PRO A 120 3.57 -6.77 -7.71
N GLY A 121 4.54 -7.28 -8.49
CA GLY A 121 5.84 -6.67 -8.71
C GLY A 121 6.98 -7.34 -7.95
N ARG A 122 8.13 -6.65 -7.91
CA ARG A 122 9.32 -7.13 -7.20
C ARG A 122 9.36 -6.55 -5.80
N PHE A 123 9.58 -7.40 -4.81
CA PHE A 123 9.66 -7.01 -3.41
C PHE A 123 10.86 -7.58 -2.71
N ARG A 124 11.29 -6.82 -1.73
CA ARG A 124 12.18 -7.25 -0.68
C ARG A 124 11.46 -7.06 0.65
N ARG A 125 11.09 -8.14 1.32
CA ARG A 125 10.42 -8.12 2.62
C ARG A 125 11.41 -8.53 3.70
N ARG A 126 11.44 -7.75 4.79
CA ARG A 126 12.32 -8.03 5.94
C ARG A 126 11.51 -8.55 7.11
N ILE A 127 12.13 -9.44 7.86
CA ILE A 127 11.65 -9.98 9.12
C ILE A 127 12.73 -9.69 10.15
N SER A 128 12.39 -8.95 11.20
CA SER A 128 13.27 -8.67 12.33
C SER A 128 12.88 -9.58 13.49
N LEU A 129 13.79 -10.42 13.96
CA LEU A 129 13.59 -11.27 15.12
C LEU A 129 14.21 -10.61 16.35
N TYR A 130 13.43 -10.54 17.44
CA TYR A 130 13.86 -9.98 18.72
C TYR A 130 13.95 -11.08 19.75
N THR A 131 14.93 -10.97 20.64
CA THR A 131 15.15 -11.88 21.76
C THR A 131 14.99 -11.16 23.09
N SER A 132 15.00 -11.92 24.18
CA SER A 132 15.00 -11.33 25.53
C SER A 132 16.22 -10.45 25.84
N ALA A 133 17.26 -10.45 24.99
CA ALA A 133 18.42 -9.59 25.16
C ALA A 133 18.16 -8.13 24.79
N SER A 134 17.19 -7.84 23.91
CA SER A 134 16.85 -6.47 23.54
C SER A 134 15.47 -6.38 22.87
N ASP A 135 14.65 -5.44 23.32
CA ASP A 135 13.39 -5.08 22.68
C ASP A 135 13.55 -4.00 21.59
N GLU A 136 14.68 -3.28 21.59
CA GLU A 136 14.96 -2.21 20.64
C GLU A 136 15.75 -2.70 19.41
N HIS A 137 16.72 -3.59 19.63
CA HIS A 137 17.62 -4.07 18.59
C HIS A 137 17.32 -5.53 18.24
N PRO A 138 17.04 -5.85 16.97
CA PRO A 138 16.82 -7.23 16.56
C PRO A 138 18.07 -8.08 16.69
N ALA A 139 17.90 -9.35 17.03
CA ALA A 139 18.98 -10.33 16.99
C ALA A 139 19.28 -10.78 15.55
N VAL A 140 18.25 -10.90 14.71
CA VAL A 140 18.40 -11.42 13.35
C VAL A 140 17.52 -10.64 12.39
N LEU A 141 18.06 -10.40 11.19
CA LEU A 141 17.32 -9.91 10.03
C LEU A 141 17.24 -11.00 8.99
N LEU A 142 16.02 -11.38 8.61
CA LEU A 142 15.76 -12.27 7.50
C LEU A 142 15.15 -11.48 6.35
N THR A 143 15.36 -11.93 5.13
CA THR A 143 14.87 -11.27 3.92
C THR A 143 14.20 -12.29 3.02
N ILE A 144 13.04 -11.93 2.48
CA ILE A 144 12.35 -12.64 1.41
C ILE A 144 12.34 -11.73 0.20
N ASN A 145 12.92 -12.18 -0.91
CA ASN A 145 12.77 -11.58 -2.21
C ASN A 145 11.67 -12.32 -2.95
N ALA A 146 10.77 -11.60 -3.59
CA ALA A 146 9.69 -12.19 -4.38
C ALA A 146 9.46 -11.39 -5.65
N GLU A 147 9.11 -12.08 -6.72
CA GLU A 147 8.58 -11.51 -7.95
C GLU A 147 7.19 -12.09 -8.18
N VAL A 148 6.18 -11.23 -8.04
CA VAL A 148 4.77 -11.61 -8.16
C VAL A 148 4.23 -11.01 -9.44
N ALA A 149 3.83 -11.87 -10.37
CA ALA A 149 3.13 -11.44 -11.57
C ALA A 149 1.74 -10.91 -11.20
N TRP A 150 1.28 -9.96 -11.97
CA TRP A 150 -0.08 -9.48 -11.84
C TRP A 150 -1.06 -10.61 -12.17
N LYS A 151 -2.21 -10.60 -11.50
CA LYS A 151 -3.32 -11.46 -11.85
C LYS A 151 -3.63 -11.26 -13.34
N SER A 152 -3.63 -12.33 -14.11
CA SER A 152 -3.97 -12.26 -15.51
C SER A 152 -5.45 -11.88 -15.65
N ASP A 153 -5.75 -10.94 -16.55
CA ASP A 153 -7.11 -10.73 -17.03
C ASP A 153 -7.39 -11.83 -18.07
N PRO A 154 -8.21 -12.83 -17.76
CA PRO A 154 -8.39 -13.98 -18.63
C PRO A 154 -9.00 -13.63 -19.99
N GLU A 155 -9.63 -12.45 -20.11
CA GLU A 155 -10.28 -12.01 -21.33
C GLU A 155 -9.50 -10.92 -22.10
N GLY A 156 -8.44 -10.35 -21.51
CA GLY A 156 -7.69 -9.21 -22.10
C GLY A 156 -8.54 -7.93 -22.24
N GLU A 157 -9.75 -7.94 -21.65
CA GLU A 157 -10.72 -6.87 -21.81
C GLU A 157 -10.36 -5.59 -21.02
N TYR A 158 -9.58 -5.76 -19.94
CA TYR A 158 -9.18 -4.67 -19.03
C TYR A 158 -7.66 -4.55 -18.92
N PRO A 159 -6.96 -4.05 -19.95
CA PRO A 159 -5.50 -4.06 -20.01
C PRO A 159 -4.83 -3.08 -19.08
N PHE A 160 -5.51 -1.98 -18.70
CA PHE A 160 -4.91 -0.92 -17.90
C PHE A 160 -5.11 -1.17 -16.40
N ARG A 161 -4.02 -1.01 -15.64
CA ARG A 161 -3.96 -1.32 -14.22
C ARG A 161 -3.92 -0.07 -13.36
N CYS A 162 -4.74 -0.08 -12.31
CA CYS A 162 -4.78 0.94 -11.28
C CYS A 162 -4.89 0.24 -9.92
N GLY A 163 -3.77 -0.34 -9.45
CA GLY A 163 -3.78 -1.21 -8.28
C GLY A 163 -4.59 -2.48 -8.51
N SER A 164 -5.55 -2.74 -7.64
CA SER A 164 -6.50 -3.85 -7.77
C SER A 164 -7.64 -3.57 -8.77
N LEU A 165 -7.81 -2.33 -9.21
CA LEU A 165 -8.76 -1.98 -10.25
C LEU A 165 -8.12 -2.17 -11.62
N ARG A 166 -8.88 -2.73 -12.56
CA ARG A 166 -8.51 -2.82 -13.97
C ARG A 166 -9.46 -2.01 -14.80
N LEU A 167 -8.94 -1.30 -15.79
CA LEU A 167 -9.68 -0.40 -16.65
C LEU A 167 -9.60 -0.87 -18.10
N ARG A 168 -10.67 -0.64 -18.85
CA ARG A 168 -10.68 -0.89 -20.30
C ARG A 168 -9.85 0.13 -21.06
N ARG A 169 -9.69 1.36 -20.51
CA ARG A 169 -8.85 2.45 -21.04
C ARG A 169 -8.32 3.31 -19.91
N ASP A 170 -7.17 3.92 -20.12
CA ASP A 170 -6.50 4.82 -19.18
C ASP A 170 -6.62 6.31 -19.59
N SER A 171 -7.28 6.58 -20.70
CA SER A 171 -7.51 7.92 -21.20
C SER A 171 -8.84 8.03 -21.95
N PHE A 172 -9.37 9.25 -22.01
CA PHE A 172 -10.53 9.59 -22.82
C PHE A 172 -10.47 11.05 -23.28
N GLU A 173 -11.23 11.35 -24.32
CA GLU A 173 -11.34 12.68 -24.89
C GLU A 173 -12.69 13.28 -24.52
N VAL A 174 -12.72 14.59 -24.27
CA VAL A 174 -13.93 15.38 -24.03
C VAL A 174 -13.89 16.65 -24.86
N GLY A 175 -14.99 16.95 -25.51
CA GLY A 175 -15.20 18.17 -26.28
C GLY A 175 -15.56 19.40 -25.42
N PRO A 176 -15.90 20.52 -26.04
CA PRO A 176 -16.30 21.74 -25.33
C PRO A 176 -17.66 21.60 -24.64
N ASP A 177 -18.53 20.73 -25.13
CA ASP A 177 -19.88 20.52 -24.62
C ASP A 177 -19.88 19.63 -23.36
N ALA A 178 -21.02 19.57 -22.68
CA ALA A 178 -21.24 18.65 -21.58
C ALA A 178 -21.28 17.19 -22.09
N GLU A 179 -20.48 16.32 -21.50
CA GLU A 179 -20.39 14.93 -21.92
C GLU A 179 -20.41 13.98 -20.72
N THR A 180 -20.92 12.77 -20.95
CA THR A 180 -20.84 11.66 -20.02
C THR A 180 -19.96 10.57 -20.58
N VAL A 181 -18.85 10.29 -19.92
CA VAL A 181 -17.91 9.26 -20.32
C VAL A 181 -18.04 8.06 -19.41
N HIS A 182 -18.19 6.89 -20.03
CA HIS A 182 -18.26 5.60 -19.35
C HIS A 182 -16.97 4.83 -19.54
N ILE A 183 -16.33 4.43 -18.44
CA ILE A 183 -15.10 3.65 -18.47
C ILE A 183 -15.35 2.31 -17.77
N PRO A 184 -15.50 1.22 -18.54
CA PRO A 184 -15.64 -0.09 -17.97
C PRO A 184 -14.42 -0.47 -17.15
N CYS A 185 -14.66 -1.07 -15.99
CA CYS A 185 -13.60 -1.50 -15.08
C CYS A 185 -13.98 -2.82 -14.38
N MET A 186 -13.01 -3.43 -13.71
CA MET A 186 -13.18 -4.67 -12.97
C MET A 186 -12.32 -4.62 -11.72
N ASN A 187 -12.84 -5.15 -10.61
CA ASN A 187 -12.03 -5.43 -9.43
C ASN A 187 -11.30 -6.77 -9.62
N ALA A 188 -10.00 -6.70 -9.91
CA ALA A 188 -9.14 -7.87 -10.03
C ALA A 188 -8.46 -8.27 -8.71
N GLY A 189 -8.76 -7.58 -7.62
CA GLY A 189 -8.28 -7.91 -6.27
C GLY A 189 -9.21 -8.89 -5.54
N ASN A 190 -8.83 -9.19 -4.32
CA ASN A 190 -9.55 -10.11 -3.42
C ASN A 190 -10.37 -9.41 -2.33
N LEU A 191 -10.37 -8.08 -2.29
CA LEU A 191 -11.15 -7.24 -1.37
C LEU A 191 -12.12 -6.36 -2.15
N PRO A 192 -13.29 -5.99 -1.57
CA PRO A 192 -14.18 -5.02 -2.16
C PRO A 192 -13.48 -3.65 -2.34
N LEU A 193 -13.75 -2.97 -3.45
CA LEU A 193 -13.21 -1.65 -3.75
C LEU A 193 -14.31 -0.60 -3.76
N THR A 194 -14.04 0.55 -3.13
CA THR A 194 -14.84 1.78 -3.27
C THR A 194 -13.96 2.81 -3.94
N ILE A 195 -14.29 3.16 -5.19
CA ILE A 195 -13.46 4.03 -6.02
C ILE A 195 -14.02 5.45 -6.00
N THR A 196 -13.16 6.39 -5.68
CA THR A 196 -13.43 7.85 -5.75
C THR A 196 -12.39 8.51 -6.65
N ALA A 197 -12.63 9.76 -7.03
CA ALA A 197 -11.69 10.53 -7.84
C ALA A 197 -11.33 11.86 -7.19
N GLU A 198 -10.10 12.29 -7.40
CA GLU A 198 -9.59 13.61 -7.06
C GLU A 198 -9.42 14.41 -8.35
N SER A 199 -10.18 15.52 -8.47
CA SER A 199 -10.21 16.38 -9.66
C SER A 199 -9.41 17.68 -9.48
N ALA A 200 -8.62 17.84 -8.42
CA ALA A 200 -7.88 19.08 -8.13
C ALA A 200 -6.94 19.54 -9.27
N PHE A 201 -6.54 18.62 -10.15
CA PHE A 201 -5.67 18.90 -11.30
C PHE A 201 -6.45 19.12 -12.62
N VAL A 202 -7.79 19.10 -12.56
CA VAL A 202 -8.67 19.30 -13.72
C VAL A 202 -9.24 20.71 -13.64
N PRO A 203 -8.97 21.61 -14.61
CA PRO A 203 -9.35 23.03 -14.53
C PRO A 203 -10.79 23.30 -14.98
N PHE A 204 -11.65 22.28 -15.03
CA PHE A 204 -13.06 22.40 -15.37
C PHE A 204 -13.92 21.53 -14.46
N SER A 205 -15.21 21.85 -14.40
CA SER A 205 -16.15 21.12 -13.54
C SER A 205 -16.42 19.73 -14.10
N LEU A 206 -16.24 18.73 -13.24
CA LEU A 206 -16.63 17.36 -13.52
C LEU A 206 -17.21 16.70 -12.26
N SER A 207 -18.11 15.74 -12.47
CA SER A 207 -18.54 14.81 -11.44
C SER A 207 -18.02 13.41 -11.74
N PHE A 208 -17.81 12.64 -10.68
CA PHE A 208 -17.32 11.25 -10.77
C PHE A 208 -18.19 10.36 -9.90
N ARG A 209 -18.57 9.21 -10.45
CA ARG A 209 -19.21 8.13 -9.68
C ARG A 209 -18.80 6.77 -10.20
N CYS A 210 -18.85 5.77 -9.34
CA CYS A 210 -18.67 4.37 -9.69
C CYS A 210 -20.01 3.64 -9.58
N SER A 211 -20.30 2.75 -10.48
CA SER A 211 -21.51 1.94 -10.43
C SER A 211 -21.17 0.46 -10.63
N PRO A 212 -21.42 -0.40 -9.62
CA PRO A 212 -21.91 -0.07 -8.27
C PRO A 212 -20.88 0.70 -7.42
N ASP A 213 -21.33 1.35 -6.34
CA ASP A 213 -20.48 2.14 -5.45
C ASP A 213 -19.36 1.30 -4.80
N THR A 214 -19.65 0.02 -4.53
CA THR A 214 -18.67 -0.95 -4.04
C THR A 214 -18.58 -2.10 -5.04
N ILE A 215 -17.36 -2.36 -5.49
CA ILE A 215 -17.07 -3.41 -6.48
C ILE A 215 -16.55 -4.64 -5.75
N ALA A 216 -17.29 -5.74 -5.74
CA ALA A 216 -16.86 -6.99 -5.16
C ALA A 216 -15.67 -7.61 -5.93
N PRO A 217 -14.86 -8.50 -5.33
CA PRO A 217 -13.81 -9.23 -6.03
C PRO A 217 -14.33 -9.93 -7.30
N GLY A 218 -13.64 -9.73 -8.42
CA GLY A 218 -14.01 -10.26 -9.74
C GLY A 218 -15.19 -9.57 -10.42
N GLN A 219 -15.86 -8.61 -9.77
CA GLN A 219 -17.02 -7.92 -10.33
C GLN A 219 -16.59 -6.84 -11.33
N LYS A 220 -17.35 -6.76 -12.45
CA LYS A 220 -17.29 -5.67 -13.42
C LYS A 220 -18.11 -4.48 -12.92
N ALA A 221 -17.64 -3.28 -13.24
CA ALA A 221 -18.27 -2.02 -12.85
C ALA A 221 -18.04 -0.94 -13.92
N MET A 222 -18.61 0.23 -13.69
CA MET A 222 -18.50 1.37 -14.58
C MET A 222 -18.05 2.61 -13.81
N LEU A 223 -16.95 3.23 -14.21
CA LEU A 223 -16.63 4.57 -13.79
C LEU A 223 -17.33 5.54 -14.73
N ILE A 224 -18.02 6.51 -14.17
CA ILE A 224 -18.83 7.49 -14.90
C ILE A 224 -18.28 8.87 -14.58
N VAL A 225 -17.83 9.57 -15.62
CA VAL A 225 -17.31 10.92 -15.53
C VAL A 225 -18.23 11.82 -16.33
N GLU A 226 -18.85 12.80 -15.69
CA GLU A 226 -19.72 13.78 -16.32
C GLU A 226 -19.01 15.14 -16.30
N THR A 227 -18.81 15.73 -17.46
CA THR A 227 -18.21 17.06 -17.63
C THR A 227 -19.30 18.08 -17.93
N GLN A 228 -19.09 19.32 -17.48
CA GLN A 228 -19.97 20.44 -17.82
C GLN A 228 -19.42 21.19 -19.02
N ALA A 229 -20.33 21.79 -19.81
CA ALA A 229 -19.96 22.70 -20.86
C ALA A 229 -19.23 23.92 -20.27
N GLY A 230 -18.18 24.38 -20.92
CA GLY A 230 -17.42 25.55 -20.47
C GLY A 230 -16.10 25.72 -21.19
N ASP A 231 -15.67 26.97 -21.23
CA ASP A 231 -14.37 27.31 -21.77
C ASP A 231 -13.25 26.82 -20.83
N CYS A 232 -12.47 25.88 -21.31
CA CYS A 232 -11.30 25.36 -20.64
C CYS A 232 -10.18 25.24 -21.67
N PRO A 233 -8.93 25.55 -21.30
CA PRO A 233 -7.80 25.34 -22.19
C PRO A 233 -7.76 23.91 -22.71
N SER A 234 -7.49 23.73 -23.99
CA SER A 234 -7.19 22.41 -24.54
C SER A 234 -5.93 21.86 -23.87
N GLY A 235 -5.92 20.58 -23.56
CA GLY A 235 -4.80 19.98 -22.85
C GLY A 235 -5.10 18.58 -22.34
N THR A 236 -4.13 18.04 -21.62
CA THR A 236 -4.25 16.71 -21.02
C THR A 236 -4.14 16.82 -19.50
N TYR A 237 -5.17 16.38 -18.80
CA TYR A 237 -5.33 16.56 -17.36
C TYR A 237 -5.46 15.23 -16.65
N PRO A 238 -4.73 14.98 -15.54
CA PRO A 238 -4.88 13.76 -14.77
C PRO A 238 -6.09 13.79 -13.84
N LEU A 239 -6.94 12.80 -13.92
CA LEU A 239 -7.95 12.46 -12.93
C LEU A 239 -7.39 11.35 -12.04
N ILE A 240 -7.18 11.65 -10.76
CA ILE A 240 -6.57 10.71 -9.83
C ILE A 240 -7.63 9.82 -9.20
N LEU A 241 -7.51 8.51 -9.37
CA LEU A 241 -8.38 7.53 -8.73
C LEU A 241 -7.87 7.18 -7.33
N LYS A 242 -8.78 7.04 -6.37
CA LYS A 242 -8.49 6.62 -4.99
C LYS A 242 -9.30 5.36 -4.66
N GLY A 243 -8.80 4.58 -3.69
CA GLY A 243 -9.48 3.36 -3.23
C GLY A 243 -9.06 2.07 -3.94
N SER A 244 -8.24 2.14 -4.99
CA SER A 244 -7.77 0.96 -5.74
C SER A 244 -6.51 0.30 -5.17
N GLY A 245 -5.86 0.93 -4.18
CA GLY A 245 -4.55 0.49 -3.66
C GLY A 245 -3.37 0.76 -4.61
N ALA A 246 -3.58 1.52 -5.69
CA ALA A 246 -2.53 1.89 -6.63
C ALA A 246 -1.53 2.89 -6.04
N ARG A 247 -0.32 2.88 -6.55
CA ARG A 247 0.66 3.95 -6.31
C ARG A 247 0.17 5.24 -6.99
N PRO A 248 0.54 6.43 -6.50
CA PRO A 248 0.11 7.71 -7.10
C PRO A 248 0.43 7.84 -8.59
N SER A 249 1.54 7.26 -9.06
CA SER A 249 1.93 7.24 -10.47
C SER A 249 1.04 6.36 -11.36
N GLU A 250 0.37 5.37 -10.77
CA GLU A 250 -0.45 4.36 -11.46
C GLU A 250 -1.96 4.61 -11.25
N SER A 251 -2.32 5.57 -10.40
CA SER A 251 -3.70 5.86 -9.98
C SER A 251 -4.37 6.97 -10.79
N ARG A 252 -4.05 7.12 -12.06
CA ARG A 252 -4.55 8.23 -12.89
C ARG A 252 -5.17 7.77 -14.20
N ILE A 253 -6.21 8.47 -14.61
CA ILE A 253 -6.79 8.44 -15.96
C ILE A 253 -6.52 9.79 -16.61
N MET A 254 -6.12 9.82 -17.87
CA MET A 254 -5.81 11.05 -18.59
C MET A 254 -7.04 11.56 -19.34
N ILE A 255 -7.46 12.77 -19.03
CA ILE A 255 -8.53 13.48 -19.75
C ILE A 255 -7.90 14.38 -20.79
N LYS A 256 -8.21 14.16 -22.07
CA LYS A 256 -7.79 15.01 -23.17
C LYS A 256 -8.94 15.95 -23.53
N LYS A 257 -8.80 17.25 -23.20
CA LYS A 257 -9.79 18.27 -23.52
C LYS A 257 -9.46 18.91 -24.86
N SER A 258 -10.41 18.90 -25.79
CA SER A 258 -10.33 19.60 -27.07
C SER A 258 -11.10 20.92 -27.00
N SER A 259 -10.58 21.95 -27.66
CA SER A 259 -11.26 23.24 -27.83
C SER A 259 -12.00 23.35 -29.15
N GLU A 260 -11.83 22.37 -30.04
CA GLU A 260 -12.49 22.37 -31.36
C GLU A 260 -13.85 21.67 -31.27
N LYS A 261 -14.80 22.31 -31.98
CA LYS A 261 -16.14 21.81 -32.19
C LYS A 261 -16.22 20.96 -33.44
#